data_ff04b2c85ac150f760bd4acd187ae9df
#
_entry.id   ff04b2c85ac150f760bd4acd187ae9df
#
_cell.length_a   1.000
_cell.length_b   1.000
_cell.length_c   1.000
_cell.angle_alpha   90.00
_cell.angle_beta   90.00
_cell.angle_gamma   90.00
#
_symmetry.space_group_name_H-M   'P 1'
#
loop_
_entity.id
_entity.type
_entity.pdbx_description
1 polymer ?
#
loop_
_entity_poly.entity_id
_entity_poly.type
_entity_poly.pdbx_seq_one_letter_code
_entity_poly.pdbx_strand_id
1 'polypeptide(L)'
;MRFYFSFLQQPRVLRGAAIALSVLALCTAAYANSFGSLSSSVQMARDAKTAKITPHPGAQIPLNLKFINSHGKTVRLAQYFRSGRPVILDLINYQCWGVCGFVQTGVLKDIPKLSAHLGTGYDIVTVSFNPTDTVQGAADKKSGYIALAPKQYRRAIAKHWHFLVEGKHSTNSAQLAKVIGFHYVWDPAIHMYDHEAAIYVMTPKGKIANYFFGIHYVPADLNLALVHAGDDRITNVFDQILLLCTQFNPNTGKYTPVALRVMTLAGVAILIGLCSMFFALFWWERKHRQSIAQQPPQPQP
;
A
#
# COMPACT_ATOMS: atom_id res chain seq x y z
N MET A 1 7.24 75.94 16.69
CA MET A 1 6.11 75.02 16.96
C MET A 1 5.43 74.61 15.68
N ARG A 2 6.07 73.77 14.87
CA ARG A 2 5.50 73.16 13.65
C ARG A 2 6.39 71.99 13.22
N PHE A 3 6.30 70.85 13.90
CA PHE A 3 6.85 69.57 13.44
C PHE A 3 6.09 68.44 14.13
N TYR A 4 4.86 68.19 13.72
CA TYR A 4 4.15 66.98 14.07
C TYR A 4 2.92 66.87 13.17
N PHE A 5 3.05 66.47 11.95
CA PHE A 5 1.95 65.86 11.15
C PHE A 5 2.49 65.45 9.77
N SER A 6 3.28 64.39 9.74
CA SER A 6 3.64 63.80 8.43
C SER A 6 3.87 62.31 8.46
N PHE A 7 3.15 61.58 9.37
CA PHE A 7 3.36 60.13 9.50
C PHE A 7 2.11 59.28 9.20
N LEU A 8 1.07 59.80 8.58
CA LEU A 8 -0.18 59.12 8.34
C LEU A 8 -0.58 58.93 6.87
N GLN A 9 0.34 59.10 5.92
CA GLN A 9 0.07 58.80 4.50
C GLN A 9 1.05 57.77 3.93
N GLN A 10 1.22 56.63 4.56
CA GLN A 10 1.77 55.44 3.88
C GLN A 10 0.68 54.81 3.04
N PRO A 11 0.94 54.53 1.76
CA PRO A 11 -0.07 54.00 0.85
C PRO A 11 -0.52 52.59 1.34
N ARG A 12 -1.83 52.39 1.39
CA ARG A 12 -2.49 51.12 1.77
C ARG A 12 -1.94 49.87 1.08
N VAL A 13 -1.18 50.07 -0.02
CA VAL A 13 -0.50 49.03 -0.80
C VAL A 13 0.65 48.37 -0.05
N LEU A 14 1.45 49.14 0.73
CA LEU A 14 2.56 48.56 1.53
C LEU A 14 2.08 47.73 2.71
N ARG A 15 0.91 48.03 3.26
CA ARG A 15 0.30 47.25 4.35
C ARG A 15 -0.25 45.87 3.82
N GLY A 16 -0.83 45.86 2.63
CA GLY A 16 -1.27 44.63 1.99
C GLY A 16 -0.13 43.69 1.63
N ALA A 17 0.97 44.22 1.11
CA ALA A 17 2.15 43.44 0.78
C ALA A 17 2.85 42.86 2.03
N ALA A 18 2.91 43.61 3.13
CA ALA A 18 3.48 43.14 4.38
C ALA A 18 2.64 42.04 5.03
N ILE A 19 1.31 42.13 4.95
CA ILE A 19 0.41 41.08 5.45
C ILE A 19 0.50 39.80 4.59
N ALA A 20 0.61 39.93 3.26
CA ALA A 20 0.78 38.79 2.37
C ALA A 20 2.13 38.08 2.61
N LEU A 21 3.20 38.82 2.83
CA LEU A 21 4.53 38.27 3.15
C LEU A 21 4.55 37.57 4.53
N SER A 22 3.89 38.15 5.52
CA SER A 22 3.82 37.50 6.86
C SER A 22 2.97 36.24 6.89
N VAL A 23 1.87 36.16 6.12
CA VAL A 23 1.08 34.95 5.95
C VAL A 23 1.90 33.88 5.20
N LEU A 24 2.65 34.25 4.17
CA LEU A 24 3.51 33.32 3.45
C LEU A 24 4.64 32.77 4.35
N ALA A 25 5.25 33.62 5.18
CA ALA A 25 6.28 33.23 6.15
C ALA A 25 5.73 32.33 7.26
N LEU A 26 4.51 32.57 7.73
CA LEU A 26 3.82 31.71 8.71
C LEU A 26 3.45 30.35 8.13
N CYS A 27 3.02 30.30 6.87
CA CYS A 27 2.76 29.03 6.17
C CYS A 27 4.05 28.22 5.97
N THR A 28 5.18 28.86 5.62
CA THR A 28 6.47 28.16 5.45
C THR A 28 7.04 27.68 6.78
N ALA A 29 6.88 28.45 7.88
CA ALA A 29 7.31 28.04 9.22
C ALA A 29 6.46 26.88 9.77
N ALA A 30 5.16 26.87 9.55
CA ALA A 30 4.29 25.75 9.88
C ALA A 30 4.63 24.48 9.10
N TYR A 31 5.01 24.61 7.82
CA TYR A 31 5.48 23.51 6.98
C TYR A 31 6.84 22.96 7.46
N ALA A 32 7.79 23.83 7.84
CA ALA A 32 9.12 23.43 8.33
C ALA A 32 9.04 22.67 9.67
N ASN A 33 8.15 23.06 10.59
CA ASN A 33 7.96 22.36 11.87
C ASN A 33 7.28 20.99 11.72
N SER A 34 6.50 20.77 10.66
CA SER A 34 5.95 19.45 10.33
C SER A 34 7.00 18.48 9.78
N PHE A 35 8.13 18.97 9.29
CA PHE A 35 9.25 18.17 8.80
C PHE A 35 10.28 17.81 9.89
N GLY A 36 10.31 18.48 11.02
CA GLY A 36 11.29 18.27 12.09
C GLY A 36 11.10 16.97 12.90
N SER A 37 9.95 16.29 12.80
CA SER A 37 9.72 14.96 13.41
C SER A 37 10.08 13.78 12.49
N LEU A 38 10.70 14.07 11.33
CA LEU A 38 10.99 13.08 10.29
C LEU A 38 12.28 12.28 10.51
N SER A 39 13.11 12.59 11.51
CA SER A 39 14.38 11.88 11.69
C SER A 39 14.22 10.42 12.14
N SER A 40 13.26 10.12 13.02
CA SER A 40 12.94 8.75 13.41
C SER A 40 12.11 8.00 12.35
N SER A 41 11.23 8.72 11.63
CA SER A 41 10.45 8.14 10.55
C SER A 41 11.28 7.90 9.26
N VAL A 42 12.35 8.64 9.06
CA VAL A 42 13.28 8.44 7.92
C VAL A 42 14.16 7.22 8.13
N GLN A 43 14.55 6.91 9.39
CA GLN A 43 15.27 5.67 9.70
C GLN A 43 14.35 4.46 9.49
N MET A 44 13.13 4.45 10.04
CA MET A 44 12.12 3.43 9.74
C MET A 44 11.80 3.33 8.23
N ALA A 45 11.82 4.44 7.49
CA ALA A 45 11.57 4.45 6.05
C ALA A 45 12.77 3.94 5.21
N ARG A 46 14.00 3.94 5.75
CA ARG A 46 15.17 3.34 5.10
C ARG A 46 15.16 1.82 5.25
N ASP A 47 14.79 1.31 6.42
CA ASP A 47 14.69 -0.12 6.68
C ASP A 47 13.46 -0.74 5.99
N ALA A 48 12.33 -0.02 5.95
CA ALA A 48 11.15 -0.38 5.17
C ALA A 48 11.37 -0.34 3.63
N LYS A 49 12.44 0.28 3.14
CA LYS A 49 12.74 0.32 1.69
C LYS A 49 13.29 -1.01 1.16
N THR A 50 13.88 -1.82 2.03
CA THR A 50 14.51 -3.10 1.66
C THR A 50 13.57 -4.30 1.79
N ALA A 51 12.50 -4.18 2.58
CA ALA A 51 11.52 -5.23 2.87
C ALA A 51 10.20 -5.09 2.09
N LYS A 52 10.24 -4.45 0.90
CA LYS A 52 9.06 -4.21 0.07
C LYS A 52 8.81 -5.34 -0.92
N ILE A 53 7.54 -5.57 -1.25
CA ILE A 53 7.17 -6.45 -2.34
C ILE A 53 7.36 -5.72 -3.66
N THR A 54 8.11 -6.35 -4.58
CA THR A 54 8.25 -5.91 -5.97
C THR A 54 7.38 -6.81 -6.85
N PRO A 55 6.22 -6.36 -7.35
CA PRO A 55 5.32 -7.23 -8.10
C PRO A 55 5.93 -7.72 -9.42
N HIS A 56 5.80 -9.02 -9.67
CA HIS A 56 6.16 -9.69 -10.92
C HIS A 56 4.95 -10.40 -11.52
N PRO A 57 3.91 -9.66 -11.98
CA PRO A 57 2.71 -10.30 -12.54
C PRO A 57 3.06 -11.14 -13.75
N GLY A 58 2.44 -12.32 -13.84
CA GLY A 58 2.72 -13.29 -14.89
C GLY A 58 3.97 -14.15 -14.68
N ALA A 59 4.79 -13.85 -13.68
CA ALA A 59 5.94 -14.68 -13.37
C ALA A 59 5.50 -16.09 -12.96
N GLN A 60 6.24 -17.10 -13.45
CA GLN A 60 6.01 -18.50 -13.18
C GLN A 60 6.78 -18.90 -11.93
N ILE A 61 6.08 -19.36 -10.88
CA ILE A 61 6.77 -19.90 -9.71
C ILE A 61 7.35 -21.31 -10.01
N PRO A 62 8.49 -21.65 -9.38
CA PRO A 62 9.12 -22.96 -9.61
C PRO A 62 8.33 -24.06 -8.86
N LEU A 63 7.44 -24.74 -9.58
CA LEU A 63 6.54 -25.78 -9.03
C LEU A 63 7.27 -27.05 -8.57
N ASN A 64 8.54 -27.23 -8.93
CA ASN A 64 9.37 -28.37 -8.50
C ASN A 64 9.95 -28.21 -7.09
N LEU A 65 9.82 -27.02 -6.46
CA LEU A 65 10.29 -26.77 -5.09
C LEU A 65 9.65 -27.76 -4.11
N LYS A 66 10.48 -28.26 -3.18
CA LYS A 66 10.09 -29.23 -2.16
C LYS A 66 9.93 -28.55 -0.81
N PHE A 67 8.84 -28.85 -0.13
CA PHE A 67 8.56 -28.40 1.23
C PHE A 67 8.12 -29.57 2.09
N ILE A 68 8.00 -29.37 3.39
CA ILE A 68 7.43 -30.35 4.33
C ILE A 68 6.05 -29.80 4.73
N ASN A 69 5.01 -30.60 4.59
CA ASN A 69 3.67 -30.20 4.99
C ASN A 69 3.45 -30.38 6.51
N SER A 70 2.32 -29.87 7.01
CA SER A 70 1.92 -29.97 8.43
C SER A 70 1.77 -31.40 8.98
N HIS A 71 1.89 -32.43 8.12
CA HIS A 71 1.89 -33.85 8.50
C HIS A 71 3.28 -34.48 8.43
N GLY A 72 4.35 -33.68 8.25
CA GLY A 72 5.73 -34.14 8.17
C GLY A 72 6.12 -34.80 6.84
N LYS A 73 5.26 -34.77 5.82
CA LYS A 73 5.55 -35.36 4.51
C LYS A 73 6.22 -34.35 3.59
N THR A 74 7.29 -34.76 2.92
CA THR A 74 7.89 -33.98 1.84
C THR A 74 6.98 -33.97 0.63
N VAL A 75 6.65 -32.76 0.16
CA VAL A 75 5.73 -32.52 -0.95
C VAL A 75 6.37 -31.57 -1.97
N ARG A 76 6.00 -31.68 -3.24
CA ARG A 76 6.36 -30.69 -4.26
C ARG A 76 5.25 -29.65 -4.34
N LEU A 77 5.61 -28.40 -4.53
CA LEU A 77 4.66 -27.30 -4.68
C LEU A 77 3.64 -27.58 -5.81
N ALA A 78 4.08 -28.23 -6.89
CA ALA A 78 3.23 -28.69 -7.99
C ALA A 78 1.98 -29.50 -7.55
N GLN A 79 2.02 -30.18 -6.41
CA GLN A 79 0.89 -31.01 -5.95
C GLN A 79 -0.36 -30.17 -5.68
N TYR A 80 -0.17 -28.90 -5.30
CA TYR A 80 -1.25 -27.97 -4.95
C TYR A 80 -1.84 -27.24 -6.17
N PHE A 81 -1.21 -27.41 -7.35
CA PHE A 81 -1.61 -26.78 -8.61
C PHE A 81 -2.22 -27.78 -9.61
N ARG A 82 -2.30 -29.06 -9.24
CA ARG A 82 -2.83 -30.15 -10.12
C ARG A 82 -4.35 -30.17 -10.26
N SER A 83 -5.05 -29.48 -9.36
CA SER A 83 -6.53 -29.54 -9.32
C SER A 83 -7.19 -28.72 -10.45
N GLY A 84 -6.43 -27.99 -11.26
CA GLY A 84 -6.97 -27.08 -12.26
C GLY A 84 -7.65 -25.83 -11.67
N ARG A 85 -7.50 -25.60 -10.36
CA ARG A 85 -8.05 -24.45 -9.65
C ARG A 85 -6.98 -23.40 -9.36
N PRO A 86 -7.35 -22.11 -9.29
CA PRO A 86 -6.46 -21.06 -8.79
C PRO A 86 -6.08 -21.33 -7.32
N VAL A 87 -4.96 -20.78 -6.92
CA VAL A 87 -4.43 -20.94 -5.56
C VAL A 87 -4.19 -19.56 -4.96
N ILE A 88 -4.68 -19.35 -3.73
CA ILE A 88 -4.23 -18.24 -2.90
C ILE A 88 -2.93 -18.70 -2.22
N LEU A 89 -1.82 -18.03 -2.54
CA LEU A 89 -0.52 -18.27 -1.92
C LEU A 89 -0.21 -17.15 -0.93
N ASP A 90 0.32 -17.47 0.23
CA ASP A 90 0.89 -16.50 1.18
C ASP A 90 2.22 -17.00 1.74
N LEU A 91 3.15 -16.05 1.97
CA LEU A 91 4.42 -16.29 2.64
C LEU A 91 4.37 -15.64 4.01
N ILE A 92 4.58 -16.45 5.05
CA ILE A 92 4.54 -15.98 6.44
C ILE A 92 5.63 -16.61 7.30
N ASN A 93 5.80 -16.09 8.50
CA ASN A 93 6.56 -16.67 9.59
C ASN A 93 5.56 -17.20 10.64
N TYR A 94 5.59 -18.50 10.95
CA TYR A 94 4.65 -19.11 11.91
C TYR A 94 4.90 -18.65 13.35
N GLN A 95 6.10 -18.22 13.67
CA GLN A 95 6.46 -17.70 15.00
C GLN A 95 6.13 -16.20 15.14
N CYS A 96 5.69 -15.54 14.08
CA CYS A 96 5.35 -14.12 14.13
C CYS A 96 4.05 -13.88 14.93
N TRP A 97 4.14 -12.99 15.93
CA TRP A 97 3.02 -12.53 16.75
C TRP A 97 2.28 -11.31 16.16
N GLY A 98 2.79 -10.78 15.04
CA GLY A 98 2.31 -9.54 14.41
C GLY A 98 1.53 -9.77 13.11
N VAL A 99 1.97 -9.06 12.06
CA VAL A 99 1.26 -8.91 10.78
C VAL A 99 0.93 -10.24 10.09
N CYS A 100 1.79 -11.27 10.20
CA CYS A 100 1.54 -12.59 9.57
C CYS A 100 0.22 -13.22 10.04
N GLY A 101 -0.10 -13.11 11.33
CA GLY A 101 -1.37 -13.62 11.86
C GLY A 101 -2.58 -12.83 11.34
N PHE A 102 -2.42 -11.54 11.10
CA PHE A 102 -3.49 -10.70 10.52
C PHE A 102 -3.74 -11.00 9.06
N VAL A 103 -2.70 -11.27 8.25
CA VAL A 103 -2.84 -11.73 6.86
C VAL A 103 -3.74 -12.95 6.78
N GLN A 104 -3.41 -13.99 7.53
CA GLN A 104 -4.17 -15.24 7.52
C GLN A 104 -5.57 -15.10 8.12
N THR A 105 -5.72 -14.27 9.16
CA THR A 105 -7.05 -13.98 9.73
C THR A 105 -7.91 -13.21 8.72
N GLY A 106 -7.30 -12.33 7.91
CA GLY A 106 -7.98 -11.66 6.79
C GLY A 106 -8.52 -12.68 5.79
N VAL A 107 -7.67 -13.60 5.33
CA VAL A 107 -8.08 -14.68 4.42
C VAL A 107 -9.19 -15.52 5.04
N LEU A 108 -9.06 -15.92 6.31
CA LEU A 108 -10.07 -16.71 7.01
C LEU A 108 -11.44 -16.02 7.07
N LYS A 109 -11.46 -14.70 7.34
CA LYS A 109 -12.68 -13.89 7.40
C LYS A 109 -13.37 -13.75 6.04
N ASP A 110 -12.61 -13.88 4.96
CA ASP A 110 -13.14 -13.72 3.61
C ASP A 110 -13.63 -15.03 3.00
N ILE A 111 -13.16 -16.21 3.46
CA ILE A 111 -13.65 -17.52 2.98
C ILE A 111 -15.19 -17.60 2.91
N PRO A 112 -15.97 -17.16 3.94
CA PRO A 112 -17.44 -17.18 3.87
C PRO A 112 -18.07 -16.20 2.89
N LYS A 113 -17.33 -15.20 2.45
CA LYS A 113 -17.82 -14.10 1.59
C LYS A 113 -17.49 -14.33 0.12
N LEU A 114 -16.62 -15.31 -0.17
CA LEU A 114 -16.24 -15.64 -1.53
C LEU A 114 -17.31 -16.50 -2.18
N SER A 115 -17.68 -16.17 -3.42
CA SER A 115 -18.60 -16.97 -4.25
C SER A 115 -17.92 -18.27 -4.73
N ALA A 116 -16.62 -18.24 -4.99
CA ALA A 116 -15.82 -19.42 -5.21
C ALA A 116 -15.62 -20.15 -3.87
N HIS A 117 -15.93 -21.44 -3.82
CA HIS A 117 -15.81 -22.21 -2.58
C HIS A 117 -14.43 -22.86 -2.46
N LEU A 118 -13.86 -22.80 -1.25
CA LEU A 118 -12.61 -23.47 -0.92
C LEU A 118 -12.70 -24.98 -1.18
N GLY A 119 -11.79 -25.49 -2.01
CA GLY A 119 -11.69 -26.88 -2.40
C GLY A 119 -12.47 -27.27 -3.67
N THR A 120 -13.35 -26.41 -4.17
CA THR A 120 -14.01 -26.57 -5.47
C THR A 120 -13.69 -25.45 -6.43
N GLY A 121 -13.60 -24.21 -5.95
CA GLY A 121 -13.25 -23.02 -6.73
C GLY A 121 -11.80 -22.61 -6.58
N TYR A 122 -11.17 -22.84 -5.43
CA TYR A 122 -9.76 -22.50 -5.18
C TYR A 122 -9.18 -23.35 -4.04
N ASP A 123 -7.87 -23.34 -3.92
CA ASP A 123 -7.11 -23.87 -2.79
C ASP A 123 -6.26 -22.77 -2.13
N ILE A 124 -5.79 -22.96 -0.88
CA ILE A 124 -4.90 -22.03 -0.19
C ILE A 124 -3.61 -22.74 0.18
N VAL A 125 -2.47 -22.11 -0.09
CA VAL A 125 -1.15 -22.61 0.25
C VAL A 125 -0.39 -21.55 1.01
N THR A 126 -0.08 -21.82 2.26
CA THR A 126 0.75 -21.01 3.13
C THR A 126 2.14 -21.62 3.23
N VAL A 127 3.18 -20.86 2.91
CA VAL A 127 4.57 -21.28 2.98
C VAL A 127 5.29 -20.44 4.03
N SER A 128 5.95 -21.10 4.99
CA SER A 128 6.87 -20.38 5.86
C SER A 128 8.14 -19.99 5.11
N PHE A 129 8.54 -18.72 5.27
CA PHE A 129 9.85 -18.24 4.82
C PHE A 129 10.90 -18.23 5.94
N ASN A 130 10.48 -18.52 7.19
CA ASN A 130 11.40 -18.60 8.32
C ASN A 130 12.06 -20.00 8.38
N PRO A 131 13.38 -20.13 8.25
CA PRO A 131 14.07 -21.42 8.24
C PRO A 131 14.00 -22.15 9.59
N THR A 132 13.60 -21.46 10.67
CA THR A 132 13.47 -22.06 12.01
C THR A 132 12.06 -22.57 12.30
N ASP A 133 11.09 -22.32 11.42
CA ASP A 133 9.73 -22.83 11.58
C ASP A 133 9.71 -24.35 11.45
N THR A 134 8.88 -24.97 12.27
CA THR A 134 8.79 -26.44 12.38
C THR A 134 7.50 -27.01 11.81
N VAL A 135 7.50 -28.30 11.53
CA VAL A 135 6.31 -29.05 11.14
C VAL A 135 5.21 -28.94 12.22
N GLN A 136 5.61 -28.96 13.49
CA GLN A 136 4.67 -28.78 14.59
C GLN A 136 4.05 -27.37 14.56
N GLY A 137 4.86 -26.32 14.34
CA GLY A 137 4.36 -24.95 14.18
C GLY A 137 3.36 -24.81 13.04
N ALA A 138 3.62 -25.47 11.90
CA ALA A 138 2.69 -25.52 10.78
C ALA A 138 1.35 -26.24 11.14
N ALA A 139 1.44 -27.34 11.89
CA ALA A 139 0.27 -28.10 12.35
C ALA A 139 -0.55 -27.29 13.37
N ASP A 140 0.11 -26.61 14.30
CA ASP A 140 -0.53 -25.79 15.34
C ASP A 140 -1.25 -24.57 14.70
N LYS A 141 -0.60 -23.89 13.77
CA LYS A 141 -1.23 -22.79 13.01
C LYS A 141 -2.45 -23.27 12.26
N LYS A 142 -2.33 -24.40 11.54
CA LYS A 142 -3.46 -24.99 10.81
C LYS A 142 -4.62 -25.33 11.73
N SER A 143 -4.36 -26.00 12.85
CA SER A 143 -5.39 -26.38 13.82
C SER A 143 -6.06 -25.16 14.46
N GLY A 144 -5.30 -24.11 14.74
CA GLY A 144 -5.81 -22.84 15.23
C GLY A 144 -6.82 -22.21 14.26
N TYR A 145 -6.48 -22.12 12.97
CA TYR A 145 -7.41 -21.55 11.97
C TYR A 145 -8.64 -22.44 11.74
N ILE A 146 -8.52 -23.77 11.82
CA ILE A 146 -9.67 -24.68 11.79
C ILE A 146 -10.58 -24.41 12.99
N ALA A 147 -10.03 -24.23 14.18
CA ALA A 147 -10.80 -23.96 15.39
C ALA A 147 -11.54 -22.60 15.33
N LEU A 148 -10.88 -21.57 14.82
CA LEU A 148 -11.43 -20.22 14.66
C LEU A 148 -12.51 -20.15 13.56
N ALA A 149 -12.49 -21.06 12.60
CA ALA A 149 -13.41 -21.05 11.47
C ALA A 149 -14.86 -21.39 11.88
N PRO A 150 -15.88 -20.81 11.19
CA PRO A 150 -17.25 -21.25 11.32
C PRO A 150 -17.38 -22.76 11.00
N LYS A 151 -18.22 -23.46 11.74
CA LYS A 151 -18.31 -24.93 11.71
C LYS A 151 -18.42 -25.52 10.29
N GLN A 152 -19.21 -24.89 9.42
CA GLN A 152 -19.43 -25.36 8.04
C GLN A 152 -18.17 -25.31 7.16
N TYR A 153 -17.18 -24.44 7.46
CA TYR A 153 -15.95 -24.29 6.66
C TYR A 153 -14.78 -25.14 7.19
N ARG A 154 -14.85 -25.65 8.42
CA ARG A 154 -13.74 -26.38 9.07
C ARG A 154 -13.21 -27.55 8.26
N ARG A 155 -14.13 -28.37 7.66
CA ARG A 155 -13.73 -29.48 6.82
C ARG A 155 -13.02 -29.07 5.54
N ALA A 156 -13.49 -27.99 4.89
CA ALA A 156 -12.86 -27.43 3.70
C ALA A 156 -11.47 -26.88 4.04
N ILE A 157 -11.34 -26.10 5.11
CA ILE A 157 -10.07 -25.54 5.59
C ILE A 157 -9.08 -26.66 5.93
N ALA A 158 -9.51 -27.68 6.67
CA ALA A 158 -8.65 -28.81 7.03
C ALA A 158 -8.07 -29.52 5.79
N LYS A 159 -8.84 -29.61 4.70
CA LYS A 159 -8.47 -30.34 3.49
C LYS A 159 -7.77 -29.48 2.43
N HIS A 160 -8.13 -28.21 2.32
CA HIS A 160 -7.78 -27.35 1.19
C HIS A 160 -6.99 -26.07 1.58
N TRP A 161 -6.67 -25.88 2.85
CA TRP A 161 -5.68 -24.90 3.29
C TRP A 161 -4.43 -25.63 3.77
N HIS A 162 -3.35 -25.52 3.01
CA HIS A 162 -2.12 -26.24 3.20
C HIS A 162 -1.04 -25.36 3.86
N PHE A 163 -0.36 -25.89 4.86
CA PHE A 163 0.68 -25.21 5.60
C PHE A 163 2.01 -25.95 5.39
N LEU A 164 3.00 -25.23 4.89
CA LEU A 164 4.28 -25.76 4.45
C LEU A 164 5.43 -25.09 5.19
N VAL A 165 6.42 -25.87 5.53
CA VAL A 165 7.71 -25.40 6.07
C VAL A 165 8.85 -25.84 5.17
N GLU A 166 9.97 -25.18 5.32
CA GLU A 166 11.20 -25.50 4.60
C GLU A 166 11.84 -26.76 5.17
N GLY A 167 12.49 -27.55 4.32
CA GLY A 167 13.35 -28.66 4.76
C GLY A 167 14.69 -28.13 5.31
N LYS A 168 15.36 -28.92 6.14
CA LYS A 168 16.69 -28.58 6.67
C LYS A 168 17.66 -28.27 5.52
N HIS A 169 18.42 -27.19 5.67
CA HIS A 169 19.42 -26.71 4.70
C HIS A 169 18.87 -26.40 3.31
N SER A 170 17.58 -26.19 3.18
CA SER A 170 16.93 -25.80 1.93
C SER A 170 16.88 -24.27 1.81
N THR A 171 16.82 -23.78 0.58
CA THR A 171 16.59 -22.36 0.24
C THR A 171 15.37 -22.18 -0.65
N ASN A 172 14.46 -23.15 -0.62
CA ASN A 172 13.29 -23.17 -1.52
C ASN A 172 12.31 -22.04 -1.22
N SER A 173 12.13 -21.67 0.06
CA SER A 173 11.31 -20.52 0.45
C SER A 173 11.92 -19.22 -0.06
N ALA A 174 13.22 -19.03 0.01
CA ALA A 174 13.92 -17.87 -0.52
C ALA A 174 13.83 -17.80 -2.06
N GLN A 175 13.91 -18.96 -2.75
CA GLN A 175 13.71 -19.01 -4.21
C GLN A 175 12.28 -18.64 -4.58
N LEU A 176 11.29 -19.14 -3.86
CA LEU A 176 9.88 -18.77 -4.06
C LEU A 176 9.68 -17.27 -3.80
N ALA A 177 10.17 -16.76 -2.68
CA ALA A 177 10.11 -15.34 -2.31
C ALA A 177 10.70 -14.44 -3.40
N LYS A 178 11.86 -14.79 -3.94
CA LYS A 178 12.50 -14.05 -5.03
C LYS A 178 11.63 -13.96 -6.27
N VAL A 179 10.98 -15.05 -6.68
CA VAL A 179 10.13 -15.06 -7.88
C VAL A 179 8.87 -14.23 -7.69
N ILE A 180 8.25 -14.28 -6.52
CA ILE A 180 7.05 -13.49 -6.23
C ILE A 180 7.39 -12.04 -5.83
N GLY A 181 8.68 -11.68 -5.80
CA GLY A 181 9.12 -10.34 -5.43
C GLY A 181 8.95 -10.00 -3.94
N PHE A 182 8.85 -11.01 -3.08
CA PHE A 182 8.72 -10.85 -1.63
C PHE A 182 10.10 -10.68 -0.99
N HIS A 183 10.36 -9.48 -0.45
CA HIS A 183 11.58 -9.17 0.27
C HIS A 183 11.32 -9.13 1.77
N TYR A 184 12.23 -9.71 2.53
CA TYR A 184 12.19 -9.71 3.99
C TYR A 184 13.59 -9.55 4.55
N VAL A 185 13.71 -8.86 5.68
CA VAL A 185 14.98 -8.56 6.35
C VAL A 185 14.84 -8.91 7.83
N TRP A 186 15.85 -9.58 8.38
CA TRP A 186 15.89 -9.84 9.81
C TRP A 186 16.22 -8.56 10.58
N ASP A 187 15.35 -8.18 11.51
CA ASP A 187 15.62 -7.09 12.45
C ASP A 187 16.09 -7.67 13.79
N PRO A 188 17.38 -7.50 14.13
CA PRO A 188 17.93 -8.02 15.37
C PRO A 188 17.44 -7.26 16.62
N ALA A 189 16.92 -6.04 16.49
CA ALA A 189 16.46 -5.25 17.62
C ALA A 189 15.14 -5.76 18.20
N ILE A 190 14.25 -6.27 17.32
CA ILE A 190 12.95 -6.82 17.70
C ILE A 190 12.89 -8.34 17.54
N HIS A 191 13.97 -8.99 17.11
CA HIS A 191 14.06 -10.43 16.83
C HIS A 191 12.96 -10.92 15.90
N MET A 192 12.65 -10.17 14.85
CA MET A 192 11.61 -10.48 13.87
C MET A 192 12.08 -10.15 12.45
N TYR A 193 11.39 -10.74 11.47
CA TYR A 193 11.55 -10.33 10.08
C TYR A 193 10.65 -9.16 9.76
N ASP A 194 11.23 -8.09 9.19
CA ASP A 194 10.49 -6.99 8.58
C ASP A 194 10.12 -7.37 7.14
N HIS A 195 8.85 -7.22 6.78
CA HIS A 195 8.31 -7.52 5.46
C HIS A 195 6.94 -6.88 5.25
N GLU A 196 6.58 -6.62 3.99
CA GLU A 196 5.22 -6.20 3.65
C GLU A 196 4.24 -7.38 3.72
N ALA A 197 2.98 -7.08 4.04
CA ALA A 197 1.90 -8.04 4.07
C ALA A 197 1.24 -8.15 2.68
N ALA A 198 1.09 -9.34 2.16
CA ALA A 198 0.31 -9.61 0.96
C ALA A 198 -0.11 -11.09 0.85
N ILE A 199 -1.13 -11.32 0.03
CA ILE A 199 -1.46 -12.63 -0.54
C ILE A 199 -1.35 -12.55 -2.07
N TYR A 200 -1.13 -13.69 -2.69
CA TYR A 200 -0.93 -13.82 -4.13
C TYR A 200 -1.98 -14.74 -4.70
N VAL A 201 -2.72 -14.30 -5.70
CA VAL A 201 -3.62 -15.16 -6.45
C VAL A 201 -2.84 -15.75 -7.62
N MET A 202 -2.77 -17.08 -7.66
CA MET A 202 -2.01 -17.83 -8.64
C MET A 202 -2.95 -18.53 -9.60
N THR A 203 -2.57 -18.60 -10.89
CA THR A 203 -3.28 -19.43 -11.85
C THR A 203 -3.09 -20.93 -11.53
N PRO A 204 -3.91 -21.82 -12.09
CA PRO A 204 -3.73 -23.27 -11.96
C PRO A 204 -2.37 -23.78 -12.45
N LYS A 205 -1.71 -23.03 -13.32
CA LYS A 205 -0.36 -23.33 -13.83
C LYS A 205 0.77 -22.74 -12.98
N GLY A 206 0.44 -22.02 -11.88
CA GLY A 206 1.42 -21.42 -10.99
C GLY A 206 2.02 -20.10 -11.50
N LYS A 207 1.31 -19.36 -12.35
CA LYS A 207 1.65 -17.98 -12.69
C LYS A 207 1.00 -17.04 -11.70
N ILE A 208 1.67 -15.94 -11.38
CA ILE A 208 1.12 -14.92 -10.51
C ILE A 208 0.07 -14.12 -11.30
N ALA A 209 -1.20 -14.26 -10.92
CA ALA A 209 -2.30 -13.55 -11.55
C ALA A 209 -2.53 -12.17 -10.93
N ASN A 210 -2.49 -12.09 -9.58
CA ASN A 210 -2.74 -10.83 -8.87
C ASN A 210 -2.05 -10.79 -7.50
N TYR A 211 -1.82 -9.57 -7.01
CA TYR A 211 -1.30 -9.26 -5.67
C TYR A 211 -2.38 -8.53 -4.86
N PHE A 212 -2.59 -8.94 -3.63
CA PHE A 212 -3.43 -8.24 -2.67
C PHE A 212 -2.59 -7.85 -1.47
N PHE A 213 -2.35 -6.54 -1.34
CA PHE A 213 -1.51 -5.99 -0.28
C PHE A 213 -2.31 -5.75 1.02
N GLY A 214 -1.60 -5.81 2.14
CA GLY A 214 -2.16 -5.56 3.46
C GLY A 214 -2.82 -6.79 4.07
N ILE A 215 -3.75 -6.54 5.00
CA ILE A 215 -4.38 -7.55 5.85
C ILE A 215 -5.91 -7.59 5.71
N HIS A 216 -6.46 -6.69 4.92
CA HIS A 216 -7.88 -6.58 4.62
C HIS A 216 -8.08 -6.65 3.10
N TYR A 217 -8.89 -7.57 2.67
CA TYR A 217 -9.16 -7.80 1.25
C TYR A 217 -10.62 -7.49 0.96
N VAL A 218 -10.88 -6.86 -0.20
CA VAL A 218 -12.24 -6.64 -0.67
C VAL A 218 -12.73 -7.94 -1.30
N PRO A 219 -13.78 -8.61 -0.75
CA PRO A 219 -14.20 -9.93 -1.24
C PRO A 219 -14.59 -9.96 -2.71
N ALA A 220 -15.17 -8.86 -3.23
CA ALA A 220 -15.53 -8.75 -4.64
C ALA A 220 -14.29 -8.81 -5.55
N ASP A 221 -13.22 -8.07 -5.19
CA ASP A 221 -11.97 -8.02 -5.95
C ASP A 221 -11.25 -9.37 -5.90
N LEU A 222 -11.23 -10.01 -4.72
CA LEU A 222 -10.62 -11.32 -4.55
C LEU A 222 -11.39 -12.40 -5.34
N ASN A 223 -12.73 -12.34 -5.37
CA ASN A 223 -13.56 -13.20 -6.21
C ASN A 223 -13.23 -13.03 -7.69
N LEU A 224 -13.17 -11.79 -8.15
CA LEU A 224 -12.87 -11.48 -9.56
C LEU A 224 -11.47 -11.99 -9.95
N ALA A 225 -10.48 -11.78 -9.07
CA ALA A 225 -9.13 -12.28 -9.29
C ALA A 225 -9.08 -13.81 -9.34
N LEU A 226 -9.82 -14.51 -8.48
CA LEU A 226 -9.91 -15.98 -8.50
C LEU A 226 -10.56 -16.50 -9.79
N VAL A 227 -11.62 -15.85 -10.27
CA VAL A 227 -12.28 -16.21 -11.54
C VAL A 227 -11.32 -16.03 -12.71
N HIS A 228 -10.67 -14.86 -12.81
CA HIS A 228 -9.70 -14.58 -13.88
C HIS A 228 -8.51 -15.53 -13.84
N ALA A 229 -7.97 -15.81 -12.65
CA ALA A 229 -6.88 -16.76 -12.48
C ALA A 229 -7.29 -18.19 -12.87
N GLY A 230 -8.53 -18.59 -12.61
CA GLY A 230 -9.09 -19.89 -13.03
C GLY A 230 -9.07 -20.07 -14.54
N ASP A 231 -9.30 -19.00 -15.29
CA ASP A 231 -9.20 -18.94 -16.76
C ASP A 231 -7.76 -18.74 -17.28
N ASP A 232 -6.75 -18.86 -16.42
CA ASP A 232 -5.32 -18.58 -16.72
C ASP A 232 -5.04 -17.13 -17.19
N ARG A 233 -5.94 -16.19 -16.82
CA ARG A 233 -5.79 -14.76 -17.12
C ARG A 233 -4.98 -14.07 -16.04
N ILE A 234 -4.08 -13.21 -16.48
CA ILE A 234 -3.25 -12.36 -15.61
C ILE A 234 -3.86 -10.97 -15.60
N THR A 235 -4.11 -10.42 -14.42
CA THR A 235 -4.62 -9.06 -14.27
C THR A 235 -3.62 -8.06 -14.82
N ASN A 236 -4.08 -7.09 -15.60
CA ASN A 236 -3.22 -6.13 -16.28
C ASN A 236 -2.46 -5.28 -15.24
N VAL A 237 -1.18 -5.00 -15.49
CA VAL A 237 -0.32 -4.21 -14.59
C VAL A 237 -0.90 -2.82 -14.32
N PHE A 238 -1.65 -2.26 -15.25
CA PHE A 238 -2.35 -0.99 -15.10
C PHE A 238 -3.41 -1.01 -13.99
N ASP A 239 -4.17 -2.10 -13.88
CA ASP A 239 -5.19 -2.25 -12.82
C ASP A 239 -4.53 -2.39 -11.45
N GLN A 240 -3.35 -3.03 -11.37
CA GLN A 240 -2.58 -3.14 -10.13
C GLN A 240 -1.93 -1.81 -9.72
N ILE A 241 -1.46 -1.01 -10.69
CA ILE A 241 -0.91 0.34 -10.42
C ILE A 241 -2.02 1.26 -9.91
N LEU A 242 -3.22 1.19 -10.48
CA LEU A 242 -4.38 1.95 -10.01
C LEU A 242 -4.77 1.58 -8.57
N LEU A 243 -4.75 0.28 -8.23
CA LEU A 243 -4.98 -0.21 -6.88
C LEU A 243 -3.88 0.24 -5.90
N LEU A 244 -2.62 0.27 -6.32
CA LEU A 244 -1.50 0.81 -5.53
C LEU A 244 -1.63 2.32 -5.28
N CYS A 245 -2.16 3.08 -6.24
CA CYS A 245 -2.39 4.51 -6.09
C CYS A 245 -3.57 4.85 -5.18
N THR A 246 -4.54 3.94 -5.05
CA THR A 246 -5.77 4.15 -4.26
C THR A 246 -5.73 3.52 -2.87
N GLN A 247 -4.66 2.85 -2.49
CA GLN A 247 -4.55 2.23 -1.16
C GLN A 247 -4.47 3.28 -0.05
N PHE A 248 -5.63 3.53 0.56
CA PHE A 248 -5.73 4.11 1.90
C PHE A 248 -5.22 3.06 2.90
N ASN A 249 -4.20 3.40 3.68
CA ASN A 249 -3.73 2.53 4.75
C ASN A 249 -4.63 2.70 5.98
N PRO A 250 -5.57 1.80 6.24
CA PRO A 250 -6.53 1.95 7.34
C PRO A 250 -5.87 1.86 8.72
N ASN A 251 -4.67 1.26 8.82
CA ASN A 251 -3.96 1.13 10.10
C ASN A 251 -3.21 2.41 10.50
N THR A 252 -2.86 3.26 9.55
CA THR A 252 -2.17 4.53 9.82
C THR A 252 -3.04 5.75 9.56
N GLY A 253 -4.24 5.58 9.00
CA GLY A 253 -5.13 6.68 8.59
C GLY A 253 -4.52 7.60 7.53
N LYS A 254 -3.43 7.18 6.86
CA LYS A 254 -2.67 8.01 5.94
C LYS A 254 -2.73 7.45 4.52
N TYR A 255 -2.86 8.35 3.56
CA TYR A 255 -2.69 8.01 2.14
C TYR A 255 -1.22 7.65 1.85
N THR A 256 -0.99 6.82 0.85
CA THR A 256 0.37 6.48 0.41
C THR A 256 1.15 7.75 0.09
N PRO A 257 2.49 7.76 0.26
CA PRO A 257 3.31 8.96 0.00
C PRO A 257 3.15 9.51 -1.44
N VAL A 258 2.72 8.69 -2.40
CA VAL A 258 2.44 9.12 -3.77
C VAL A 258 1.14 9.94 -3.83
N ALA A 259 0.06 9.50 -3.18
CA ALA A 259 -1.19 10.25 -3.12
C ALA A 259 -1.00 11.61 -2.43
N LEU A 260 -0.25 11.65 -1.32
CA LEU A 260 0.10 12.90 -0.65
C LEU A 260 0.90 13.85 -1.56
N ARG A 261 1.88 13.34 -2.32
CA ARG A 261 2.66 14.17 -3.26
C ARG A 261 1.80 14.72 -4.40
N VAL A 262 0.91 13.91 -4.97
CA VAL A 262 -0.01 14.36 -6.02
C VAL A 262 -0.97 15.42 -5.48
N MET A 263 -1.56 15.22 -4.30
CA MET A 263 -2.43 16.22 -3.67
C MET A 263 -1.68 17.50 -3.34
N THR A 264 -0.43 17.41 -2.86
CA THR A 264 0.41 18.58 -2.57
C THR A 264 0.74 19.35 -3.84
N LEU A 265 1.13 18.67 -4.92
CA LEU A 265 1.43 19.31 -6.21
C LEU A 265 0.19 19.98 -6.81
N ALA A 266 -0.98 19.32 -6.76
CA ALA A 266 -2.24 19.89 -7.20
C ALA A 266 -2.62 21.13 -6.37
N GLY A 267 -2.46 21.09 -5.05
CA GLY A 267 -2.70 22.21 -4.15
C GLY A 267 -1.79 23.41 -4.45
N VAL A 268 -0.50 23.15 -4.67
CA VAL A 268 0.48 24.20 -5.05
C VAL A 268 0.13 24.83 -6.40
N ALA A 269 -0.25 24.01 -7.39
CA ALA A 269 -0.65 24.51 -8.71
C ALA A 269 -1.90 25.40 -8.64
N ILE A 270 -2.90 25.03 -7.83
CA ILE A 270 -4.10 25.85 -7.60
C ILE A 270 -3.73 27.18 -6.93
N LEU A 271 -2.86 27.16 -5.92
CA LEU A 271 -2.41 28.39 -5.25
C LEU A 271 -1.67 29.33 -6.20
N ILE A 272 -0.77 28.80 -7.03
CA ILE A 272 -0.07 29.60 -8.04
C ILE A 272 -1.06 30.20 -9.04
N GLY A 273 -2.05 29.41 -9.49
CA GLY A 273 -3.11 29.87 -10.39
C GLY A 273 -3.93 31.01 -9.78
N LEU A 274 -4.37 30.87 -8.54
CA LEU A 274 -5.09 31.93 -7.82
C LEU A 274 -4.26 33.19 -7.63
N CYS A 275 -3.01 33.05 -7.20
CA CYS A 275 -2.10 34.19 -7.03
C CYS A 275 -1.84 34.93 -8.34
N SER A 276 -1.65 34.21 -9.45
CA SER A 276 -1.47 34.81 -10.78
C SER A 276 -2.72 35.52 -11.26
N MET A 277 -3.90 34.96 -11.02
CA MET A 277 -5.17 35.58 -11.34
C MET A 277 -5.40 36.87 -10.56
N PHE A 278 -5.15 36.86 -9.24
CA PHE A 278 -5.26 38.06 -8.40
C PHE A 278 -4.25 39.15 -8.82
N PHE A 279 -3.02 38.74 -9.16
CA PHE A 279 -2.02 39.65 -9.66
C PHE A 279 -2.40 40.30 -11.00
N ALA A 280 -2.96 39.50 -11.91
CA ALA A 280 -3.45 39.99 -13.20
C ALA A 280 -4.60 40.98 -13.04
N LEU A 281 -5.59 40.66 -12.17
CA LEU A 281 -6.73 41.53 -11.87
C LEU A 281 -6.25 42.84 -11.22
N PHE A 282 -5.31 42.79 -10.28
CA PHE A 282 -4.73 43.98 -9.65
C PHE A 282 -3.98 44.85 -10.64
N TRP A 283 -3.23 44.25 -11.56
CA TRP A 283 -2.49 44.94 -12.59
C TRP A 283 -3.43 45.59 -13.61
N TRP A 284 -4.51 44.90 -13.97
CA TRP A 284 -5.56 45.41 -14.86
C TRP A 284 -6.31 46.61 -14.23
N GLU A 285 -6.68 46.48 -12.96
CA GLU A 285 -7.31 47.61 -12.22
C GLU A 285 -6.41 48.82 -12.11
N ARG A 286 -5.13 48.62 -11.84
CA ARG A 286 -4.14 49.70 -11.79
C ARG A 286 -4.00 50.42 -13.13
N LYS A 287 -3.96 49.68 -14.22
CA LYS A 287 -3.88 50.21 -15.57
C LYS A 287 -5.13 51.03 -15.95
N HIS A 288 -6.31 50.52 -15.58
CA HIS A 288 -7.57 51.23 -15.80
C HIS A 288 -7.72 52.51 -14.99
N ARG A 289 -7.28 52.55 -13.74
CA ARG A 289 -7.29 53.76 -12.91
C ARG A 289 -6.37 54.86 -13.47
N GLN A 290 -5.26 54.50 -14.06
CA GLN A 290 -4.35 55.46 -14.69
C GLN A 290 -4.93 56.05 -15.97
N SER A 291 -5.69 55.29 -16.77
CA SER A 291 -6.35 55.79 -17.97
C SER A 291 -7.50 56.76 -17.68
N ILE A 292 -8.23 56.55 -16.57
CA ILE A 292 -9.32 57.48 -16.15
C ILE A 292 -8.74 58.80 -15.60
N ALA A 293 -7.61 58.75 -14.91
CA ALA A 293 -6.96 59.95 -14.38
C ALA A 293 -6.31 60.86 -15.45
N GLN A 294 -6.14 60.40 -16.66
CA GLN A 294 -5.58 61.13 -17.81
C GLN A 294 -6.61 61.74 -18.77
N GLN A 295 -7.92 61.53 -18.49
CA GLN A 295 -8.97 62.20 -19.29
C GLN A 295 -9.01 63.72 -18.97
N PRO A 296 -8.89 64.58 -19.96
CA PRO A 296 -9.04 66.03 -19.74
C PRO A 296 -10.44 66.34 -19.25
N PRO A 297 -10.60 67.40 -18.41
CA PRO A 297 -11.91 67.81 -17.90
C PRO A 297 -12.83 68.14 -19.07
N GLN A 298 -14.01 67.53 -19.12
CA GLN A 298 -15.03 67.83 -20.09
C GLN A 298 -15.55 69.24 -19.84
N PRO A 299 -15.71 70.10 -20.90
CA PRO A 299 -16.31 71.39 -20.73
C PRO A 299 -17.75 71.26 -20.26
N GLN A 300 -18.05 71.90 -19.13
CA GLN A 300 -19.44 71.99 -18.62
C GLN A 300 -20.24 72.91 -19.51
N PRO A 301 -21.55 72.66 -19.76
CA PRO A 301 -22.40 73.48 -20.59
C PRO A 301 -22.72 74.83 -19.98
#